data_e31c34de1d02d1ed834ff31094ee8d92
#
_entry.id   e31c34de1d02d1ed834ff31094ee8d92
#
_cell.length_a   1.000
_cell.length_b   1.000
_cell.length_c   1.000
_cell.angle_alpha   90.00
_cell.angle_beta   90.00
_cell.angle_gamma   90.00
#
_symmetry.space_group_name_H-M   'P 1'
#
loop_
_entity.id
_entity.type
_entity.pdbx_description
1 polymer ?
#
loop_
_entity_poly.entity_id
_entity_poly.type
_entity_poly.pdbx_seq_one_letter_code
_entity_poly.pdbx_strand_id
1 'polypeptide(L)'
;MTDKKLPFNKAQMEKIIEKFPTPFHIYDEKDIRHRARALRQAFSWNEGYKEYYAVKACPNPIIMSILRDEGCGMDCSSYAELMLCEAIGVVGDGIMFSSNDTPAKDFEYARRLNATINLDDITHIEFLKEHGG
;
A
#
# COMPACT_ATOMS: atom_id res chain seq x y z
N MET A 1 -22.18 17.74 4.60
CA MET A 1 -20.98 17.78 3.69
C MET A 1 -19.89 18.51 4.43
N THR A 2 -18.77 17.86 4.73
CA THR A 2 -17.62 18.56 5.31
C THR A 2 -17.04 19.48 4.23
N ASP A 3 -16.93 20.78 4.53
CA ASP A 3 -16.23 21.75 3.68
C ASP A 3 -14.77 21.33 3.54
N LYS A 4 -14.47 20.55 2.50
CA LYS A 4 -13.08 20.17 2.17
C LYS A 4 -12.37 21.42 1.67
N LYS A 5 -11.49 21.97 2.51
CA LYS A 5 -10.62 23.06 2.12
C LYS A 5 -9.32 22.51 1.56
N LEU A 6 -8.84 23.12 0.47
CA LEU A 6 -7.51 22.82 -0.04
C LEU A 6 -6.45 23.24 1.00
N PRO A 7 -5.36 22.47 1.17
CA PRO A 7 -4.30 22.77 2.13
C PRO A 7 -3.41 23.96 1.69
N PHE A 8 -3.69 24.58 0.56
CA PHE A 8 -2.95 25.70 -0.04
C PHE A 8 -3.89 26.73 -0.64
N ASN A 9 -3.45 27.97 -0.71
CA ASN A 9 -4.17 29.10 -1.32
C ASN A 9 -3.80 29.28 -2.81
N LYS A 10 -4.49 30.22 -3.49
CA LYS A 10 -4.27 30.50 -4.91
C LYS A 10 -2.82 30.86 -5.25
N ALA A 11 -2.19 31.74 -4.46
CA ALA A 11 -0.81 32.16 -4.71
C ALA A 11 0.20 31.03 -4.58
N GLN A 12 -0.05 30.08 -3.65
CA GLN A 12 0.75 28.87 -3.52
C GLN A 12 0.54 27.93 -4.73
N MET A 13 -0.69 27.80 -5.21
CA MET A 13 -0.99 27.02 -6.41
C MET A 13 -0.29 27.59 -7.65
N GLU A 14 -0.32 28.90 -7.84
CA GLU A 14 0.36 29.57 -8.96
C GLU A 14 1.86 29.25 -8.97
N LYS A 15 2.54 29.31 -7.82
CA LYS A 15 3.94 28.92 -7.68
C LYS A 15 4.21 27.43 -7.96
N ILE A 16 3.26 26.55 -7.61
CA ILE A 16 3.35 25.12 -7.93
C ILE A 16 3.26 24.91 -9.43
N ILE A 17 2.32 25.58 -10.10
CA ILE A 17 2.12 25.48 -11.56
C ILE A 17 3.33 26.01 -12.34
N GLU A 18 3.98 27.06 -11.86
CA GLU A 18 5.22 27.57 -12.45
C GLU A 18 6.33 26.52 -12.47
N LYS A 19 6.40 25.68 -11.40
CA LYS A 19 7.42 24.66 -11.25
C LYS A 19 7.03 23.33 -11.88
N PHE A 20 5.76 22.96 -11.81
CA PHE A 20 5.19 21.72 -12.29
C PHE A 20 4.03 22.01 -13.24
N PRO A 21 4.26 21.95 -14.57
CA PRO A 21 3.19 22.19 -15.54
C PRO A 21 2.02 21.21 -15.39
N THR A 22 0.80 21.68 -15.58
CA THR A 22 -0.40 20.83 -15.58
C THR A 22 -0.43 19.90 -16.79
N PRO A 23 -1.02 18.67 -16.68
CA PRO A 23 -1.71 18.15 -15.50
C PRO A 23 -0.76 17.48 -14.49
N PHE A 24 -1.09 17.56 -13.18
CA PHE A 24 -0.36 16.88 -12.12
C PHE A 24 -1.28 16.52 -10.95
N HIS A 25 -0.82 15.58 -10.10
CA HIS A 25 -1.45 15.25 -8.84
C HIS A 25 -0.69 15.87 -7.68
N ILE A 26 -1.41 16.38 -6.68
CA ILE A 26 -0.84 16.86 -5.42
C ILE A 26 -1.32 15.95 -4.30
N TYR A 27 -0.39 15.48 -3.49
CA TYR A 27 -0.67 14.70 -2.30
C TYR A 27 -0.29 15.51 -1.06
N ASP A 28 -1.21 15.59 -0.09
CA ASP A 28 -0.94 16.22 1.20
C ASP A 28 -0.41 15.15 2.17
N GLU A 29 0.91 15.11 2.34
CA GLU A 29 1.56 14.16 3.25
C GLU A 29 1.03 14.28 4.69
N LYS A 30 0.79 15.50 5.16
CA LYS A 30 0.30 15.74 6.53
C LYS A 30 -1.08 15.11 6.73
N ASP A 31 -1.98 15.24 5.74
CA ASP A 31 -3.32 14.62 5.82
C ASP A 31 -3.24 13.10 5.67
N ILE A 32 -2.38 12.57 4.81
CA ILE A 32 -2.15 11.12 4.69
C ILE A 32 -1.72 10.53 6.03
N ARG A 33 -0.70 11.10 6.68
CA ARG A 33 -0.24 10.66 8.00
C ARG A 33 -1.31 10.80 9.08
N HIS A 34 -2.04 11.91 9.06
CA HIS A 34 -3.14 12.13 9.99
C HIS A 34 -4.23 11.06 9.86
N ARG A 35 -4.63 10.71 8.64
CA ARG A 35 -5.64 9.68 8.37
C ARG A 35 -5.19 8.30 8.81
N ALA A 36 -3.97 7.91 8.50
CA ALA A 36 -3.40 6.64 8.94
C ALA A 36 -3.40 6.52 10.48
N ARG A 37 -2.96 7.59 11.18
CA ARG A 37 -2.99 7.63 12.65
C ARG A 37 -4.40 7.58 13.24
N ALA A 38 -5.34 8.32 12.64
CA ALA A 38 -6.73 8.34 13.08
C ALA A 38 -7.39 6.96 12.96
N LEU A 39 -7.12 6.25 11.85
CA LEU A 39 -7.61 4.89 11.65
C LEU A 39 -7.03 3.94 12.70
N ARG A 40 -5.73 3.94 12.89
CA ARG A 40 -5.07 3.11 13.92
C ARG A 40 -5.60 3.41 15.32
N GLN A 41 -5.84 4.69 15.64
CA GLN A 41 -6.40 5.08 16.93
C GLN A 41 -7.84 4.58 17.10
N ALA A 42 -8.65 4.61 16.05
CA ALA A 42 -10.04 4.11 16.11
C ALA A 42 -10.12 2.60 16.42
N PHE A 43 -9.09 1.84 16.04
CA PHE A 43 -8.99 0.41 16.31
C PHE A 43 -8.03 0.05 17.46
N SER A 44 -7.60 1.03 18.26
CA SER A 44 -6.64 0.81 19.38
C SER A 44 -7.14 -0.13 20.48
N TRP A 45 -8.42 -0.42 20.51
CA TRP A 45 -9.02 -1.41 21.41
C TRP A 45 -8.67 -2.87 21.04
N ASN A 46 -8.20 -3.09 19.81
CA ASN A 46 -7.79 -4.41 19.30
C ASN A 46 -6.27 -4.42 19.12
N GLU A 47 -5.55 -5.06 20.04
CA GLU A 47 -4.08 -5.18 20.00
C GLU A 47 -3.53 -5.89 18.76
N GLY A 48 -4.35 -6.77 18.15
CA GLY A 48 -4.00 -7.47 16.91
C GLY A 48 -4.31 -6.71 15.63
N TYR A 49 -4.83 -5.46 15.72
CA TYR A 49 -5.18 -4.71 14.51
C TYR A 49 -3.94 -4.27 13.74
N LYS A 50 -3.96 -4.56 12.44
CA LYS A 50 -2.98 -4.06 11.48
C LYS A 50 -3.69 -3.65 10.19
N GLU A 51 -3.44 -2.44 9.74
CA GLU A 51 -3.92 -1.93 8.45
C GLU A 51 -2.97 -2.34 7.34
N TYR A 52 -3.52 -2.83 6.24
CA TYR A 52 -2.79 -3.10 5.01
C TYR A 52 -3.29 -2.19 3.90
N TYR A 53 -2.41 -1.35 3.41
CA TYR A 53 -2.70 -0.43 2.32
C TYR A 53 -2.76 -1.16 0.99
N ALA A 54 -3.89 -1.05 0.28
CA ALA A 54 -4.05 -1.62 -1.05
C ALA A 54 -3.17 -0.89 -2.07
N VAL A 55 -2.05 -1.49 -2.45
CA VAL A 55 -1.03 -0.88 -3.32
C VAL A 55 -1.60 -0.46 -4.67
N LYS A 56 -2.51 -1.24 -5.23
CA LYS A 56 -3.20 -0.92 -6.50
C LYS A 56 -3.94 0.41 -6.51
N ALA A 57 -4.34 0.94 -5.35
CA ALA A 57 -5.07 2.21 -5.26
C ALA A 57 -4.19 3.40 -5.66
N CYS A 58 -2.92 3.40 -5.28
CA CYS A 58 -1.91 4.37 -5.73
C CYS A 58 -0.51 3.75 -5.53
N PRO A 59 0.06 3.08 -6.55
CA PRO A 59 1.34 2.37 -6.47
C PRO A 59 2.53 3.35 -6.54
N ASN A 60 2.51 4.39 -5.70
CA ASN A 60 3.56 5.38 -5.62
C ASN A 60 4.48 5.07 -4.43
N PRO A 61 5.78 4.77 -4.66
CA PRO A 61 6.71 4.38 -3.59
C PRO A 61 6.83 5.41 -2.46
N ILE A 62 6.68 6.71 -2.76
CA ILE A 62 6.72 7.77 -1.74
C ILE A 62 5.49 7.67 -0.83
N ILE A 63 4.29 7.53 -1.41
CA ILE A 63 3.04 7.36 -0.63
C ILE A 63 3.09 6.07 0.19
N MET A 64 3.53 4.96 -0.42
CA MET A 64 3.72 3.69 0.28
C MET A 64 4.69 3.83 1.45
N SER A 65 5.82 4.52 1.27
CA SER A 65 6.79 4.77 2.35
C SER A 65 6.20 5.59 3.49
N ILE A 66 5.41 6.63 3.18
CA ILE A 66 4.70 7.43 4.19
C ILE A 66 3.77 6.55 5.03
N LEU A 67 2.99 5.68 4.39
CA LEU A 67 2.05 4.79 5.08
C LEU A 67 2.78 3.70 5.88
N ARG A 68 3.87 3.12 5.33
CA ARG A 68 4.75 2.20 6.07
C ARG A 68 5.28 2.85 7.36
N ASP A 69 5.77 4.08 7.28
CA ASP A 69 6.30 4.82 8.44
C ASP A 69 5.21 5.08 9.50
N GLU A 70 3.94 5.13 9.11
CA GLU A 70 2.80 5.20 10.02
C GLU A 70 2.33 3.81 10.52
N GLY A 71 3.04 2.73 10.14
CA GLY A 71 2.80 1.37 10.63
C GLY A 71 1.82 0.55 9.79
N CYS A 72 1.45 1.01 8.59
CA CYS A 72 0.65 0.21 7.66
C CYS A 72 1.51 -0.88 7.01
N GLY A 73 0.93 -2.07 6.84
CA GLY A 73 1.40 -3.06 5.89
C GLY A 73 0.95 -2.71 4.46
N MET A 74 1.32 -3.58 3.51
CA MET A 74 1.00 -3.43 2.09
C MET A 74 0.19 -4.63 1.62
N ASP A 75 -1.00 -4.39 1.05
CA ASP A 75 -1.81 -5.40 0.39
C ASP A 75 -1.50 -5.37 -1.10
N CYS A 76 -0.86 -6.45 -1.56
CA CYS A 76 -0.37 -6.61 -2.93
C CYS A 76 -1.20 -7.64 -3.68
N SER A 77 -1.50 -7.37 -4.94
CA SER A 77 -2.25 -8.28 -5.82
C SER A 77 -1.52 -8.63 -7.11
N SER A 78 -0.23 -8.27 -7.23
CA SER A 78 0.57 -8.55 -8.43
C SER A 78 2.07 -8.57 -8.13
N TYR A 79 2.82 -9.20 -9.05
CA TYR A 79 4.28 -9.21 -9.04
C TYR A 79 4.89 -7.80 -8.95
N ALA A 80 4.36 -6.85 -9.73
CA ALA A 80 4.86 -5.47 -9.72
C ALA A 80 4.69 -4.78 -8.36
N GLU A 81 3.59 -5.05 -7.66
CA GLU A 81 3.34 -4.51 -6.32
C GLU A 81 4.29 -5.11 -5.28
N LEU A 82 4.61 -6.41 -5.39
CA LEU A 82 5.64 -7.05 -4.56
C LEU A 82 7.03 -6.42 -4.79
N MET A 83 7.38 -6.12 -6.03
CA MET A 83 8.62 -5.40 -6.35
C MET A 83 8.68 -4.01 -5.71
N LEU A 84 7.57 -3.28 -5.70
CA LEU A 84 7.48 -1.99 -5.04
C LEU A 84 7.69 -2.12 -3.53
N CYS A 85 7.12 -3.16 -2.90
CA CYS A 85 7.33 -3.43 -1.48
C CYS A 85 8.81 -3.70 -1.17
N GLU A 86 9.47 -4.55 -1.96
CA GLU A 86 10.91 -4.81 -1.80
C GLU A 86 11.72 -3.53 -1.95
N ALA A 87 11.42 -2.71 -2.97
CA ALA A 87 12.13 -1.46 -3.22
C ALA A 87 12.03 -0.43 -2.08
N ILE A 88 10.93 -0.45 -1.33
CA ILE A 88 10.76 0.41 -0.14
C ILE A 88 11.12 -0.30 1.17
N GLY A 89 11.65 -1.53 1.12
CA GLY A 89 12.10 -2.28 2.29
C GLY A 89 10.98 -2.88 3.14
N VAL A 90 9.80 -3.17 2.55
CA VAL A 90 8.71 -3.89 3.22
C VAL A 90 8.81 -5.36 2.88
N VAL A 91 8.87 -6.22 3.91
CA VAL A 91 8.99 -7.67 3.80
C VAL A 91 8.19 -8.36 4.93
N GLY A 92 8.10 -9.67 4.86
CA GLY A 92 7.50 -10.50 5.90
C GLY A 92 6.03 -10.21 6.12
N ASP A 93 5.64 -10.14 7.38
CA ASP A 93 4.28 -9.81 7.82
C ASP A 93 3.85 -8.37 7.49
N GLY A 94 4.76 -7.55 6.95
CA GLY A 94 4.45 -6.26 6.35
C GLY A 94 3.72 -6.38 5.01
N ILE A 95 3.71 -7.54 4.38
CA ILE A 95 3.04 -7.79 3.11
C ILE A 95 1.91 -8.80 3.29
N MET A 96 0.72 -8.42 2.84
CA MET A 96 -0.39 -9.33 2.56
C MET A 96 -0.44 -9.50 1.04
N PHE A 97 -0.25 -10.71 0.54
CA PHE A 97 -0.37 -10.99 -0.89
C PHE A 97 -1.72 -11.66 -1.17
N SER A 98 -2.63 -10.90 -1.77
CA SER A 98 -4.00 -11.32 -2.13
C SER A 98 -4.17 -11.17 -3.64
N SER A 99 -4.03 -12.25 -4.38
CA SER A 99 -4.09 -12.24 -5.83
C SER A 99 -5.05 -13.31 -6.34
N ASN A 100 -5.75 -12.98 -7.43
CA ASN A 100 -6.62 -13.87 -8.17
C ASN A 100 -5.86 -14.32 -9.43
N ASP A 101 -6.08 -15.56 -9.90
CA ASP A 101 -5.42 -16.11 -11.09
C ASP A 101 -3.88 -15.94 -11.03
N THR A 102 -3.30 -16.38 -9.93
CA THR A 102 -1.91 -16.07 -9.56
C THR A 102 -0.93 -16.97 -10.29
N PRO A 103 -0.01 -16.44 -11.11
CA PRO A 103 1.07 -17.22 -11.72
C PRO A 103 2.06 -17.75 -10.70
N ALA A 104 2.73 -18.87 -10.99
CA ALA A 104 3.75 -19.48 -10.14
C ALA A 104 4.83 -18.47 -9.68
N LYS A 105 5.35 -17.66 -10.60
CA LYS A 105 6.36 -16.64 -10.32
C LYS A 105 5.96 -15.63 -9.26
N ASP A 106 4.67 -15.31 -9.13
CA ASP A 106 4.16 -14.35 -8.16
C ASP A 106 4.15 -14.99 -6.76
N PHE A 107 3.77 -16.28 -6.65
CA PHE A 107 3.89 -17.04 -5.40
C PHE A 107 5.34 -17.21 -4.97
N GLU A 108 6.25 -17.58 -5.88
CA GLU A 108 7.68 -17.70 -5.62
C GLU A 108 8.26 -16.37 -5.09
N TYR A 109 7.84 -15.25 -5.66
CA TYR A 109 8.29 -13.94 -5.24
C TYR A 109 7.72 -13.54 -3.88
N ALA A 110 6.44 -13.77 -3.64
CA ALA A 110 5.79 -13.52 -2.35
C ALA A 110 6.46 -14.33 -1.23
N ARG A 111 6.77 -15.62 -1.50
CA ARG A 111 7.52 -16.48 -0.60
C ARG A 111 8.92 -15.93 -0.32
N ARG A 112 9.65 -15.50 -1.35
CA ARG A 112 11.00 -14.92 -1.19
C ARG A 112 10.98 -13.70 -0.26
N LEU A 113 9.91 -12.93 -0.27
CA LEU A 113 9.71 -11.79 0.62
C LEU A 113 9.15 -12.19 2.00
N ASN A 114 8.89 -13.47 2.25
CA ASN A 114 8.19 -13.97 3.43
C ASN A 114 6.81 -13.33 3.65
N ALA A 115 6.12 -12.96 2.57
CA ALA A 115 4.79 -12.34 2.63
C ALA A 115 3.75 -13.32 3.21
N THR A 116 2.75 -12.80 3.88
CA THR A 116 1.53 -13.55 4.19
C THR A 116 0.74 -13.73 2.91
N ILE A 117 0.46 -14.97 2.51
CA ILE A 117 -0.31 -15.28 1.30
C ILE A 117 -1.75 -15.58 1.69
N ASN A 118 -2.66 -14.80 1.13
CA ASN A 118 -4.10 -15.01 1.24
C ASN A 118 -4.64 -15.64 -0.05
N LEU A 119 -5.15 -16.87 0.05
CA LEU A 119 -5.72 -17.59 -1.08
C LEU A 119 -7.21 -17.25 -1.20
N ASP A 120 -7.64 -16.89 -2.38
CA ASP A 120 -9.04 -16.61 -2.72
C ASP A 120 -9.81 -17.86 -3.16
N ASP A 121 -9.11 -18.92 -3.56
CA ASP A 121 -9.70 -20.16 -4.02
C ASP A 121 -8.98 -21.39 -3.42
N ILE A 122 -9.77 -22.40 -3.01
CA ILE A 122 -9.26 -23.65 -2.42
C ILE A 122 -8.39 -24.45 -3.41
N THR A 123 -8.60 -24.28 -4.70
CA THR A 123 -7.80 -24.96 -5.73
C THR A 123 -6.36 -24.46 -5.78
N HIS A 124 -6.10 -23.26 -5.26
CA HIS A 124 -4.76 -22.70 -5.19
C HIS A 124 -3.88 -23.34 -4.11
N ILE A 125 -4.43 -24.15 -3.20
CA ILE A 125 -3.65 -24.76 -2.11
C ILE A 125 -2.54 -25.68 -2.65
N GLU A 126 -2.89 -26.59 -3.55
CA GLU A 126 -1.91 -27.51 -4.13
C GLU A 126 -0.92 -26.75 -5.03
N PHE A 127 -1.41 -25.81 -5.82
CA PHE A 127 -0.55 -24.99 -6.67
C PHE A 127 0.46 -24.16 -5.84
N LEU A 128 0.01 -23.61 -4.71
CA LEU A 128 0.90 -22.89 -3.80
C LEU A 128 1.97 -23.82 -3.20
N LYS A 129 1.62 -25.06 -2.81
CA LYS A 129 2.59 -26.03 -2.30
C LYS A 129 3.68 -26.34 -3.30
N GLU A 130 3.34 -26.42 -4.58
CA GLU A 130 4.31 -26.71 -5.65
C GLU A 130 5.24 -25.52 -5.93
N HIS A 131 4.74 -24.27 -5.83
CA HIS A 131 5.44 -23.08 -6.32
C HIS A 131 5.80 -22.07 -5.23
N GLY A 132 5.17 -22.07 -4.11
CA GLY A 132 5.35 -21.03 -3.08
C GLY A 132 5.24 -21.52 -1.64
N GLY A 133 5.06 -22.80 -1.43
CA GLY A 133 4.95 -23.42 -0.10
C GLY A 133 6.27 -23.77 0.55
#